data_380186f81a9d4f39b00e27265dece801
#
_entry.id   380186f81a9d4f39b00e27265dece801
#
_cell.length_a   1.000
_cell.length_b   1.000
_cell.length_c   1.000
_cell.angle_alpha   90.00
_cell.angle_beta   90.00
_cell.angle_gamma   90.00
#
_symmetry.space_group_name_H-M   'P 1'
#
loop_
_entity.id
_entity.type
_entity.pdbx_description
1 polymer ?
#
loop_
_entity_poly.entity_id
_entity_poly.type
_entity_poly.pdbx_seq_one_letter_code
_entity_poly.pdbx_strand_id
1 'polypeptide(L)'
;SEVADAQEKYVLLAISQMWEALLFSTAADLWGDIPYSQAANPEYAEPKFDSQLDVHMAALDLIDDAIENFQKGQVFALPTEYDFTFGADVDKWIAAAHTLKSRIYLNWAEVNDDYYQLALEESEMGILDFSGNGDWTALHGAAIAERSVWFQFTLSNTDYMGAGELLVDMLERDNDSRLTIYFLGSGTPNIVGVSPGDSIQNASMLNITGHYGMQWEPEFVSWYENNFIQAECYFQLGNEALALNKLNETLDGIEQRWQGLGFSSASIPRYDNLSGEELLEAIMNEKYKALFLNMQSWSDWRRTGYPTFIDSENNSTECGGTSGGISVPRRLLYPEKEKASNPNCPRNDSIYDRLENDPS
;
A
#
# COMPACT_ATOMS: atom_id res chain seq x y z
N SER A 1 8.46 -39.63 -5.52
CA SER A 1 9.27 -38.70 -6.29
C SER A 1 8.43 -37.90 -7.29
N GLU A 2 7.74 -38.48 -8.27
CA GLU A 2 6.95 -37.70 -9.26
C GLU A 2 5.77 -36.94 -8.64
N VAL A 3 5.15 -37.46 -7.60
CA VAL A 3 4.05 -36.77 -6.87
C VAL A 3 4.62 -35.62 -6.03
N ALA A 4 5.77 -35.80 -5.38
CA ALA A 4 6.44 -34.76 -4.63
C ALA A 4 6.89 -33.60 -5.55
N ASP A 5 7.52 -33.92 -6.70
CA ASP A 5 7.90 -32.93 -7.70
C ASP A 5 6.71 -32.13 -8.25
N ALA A 6 5.52 -32.76 -8.35
CA ALA A 6 4.32 -32.06 -8.80
C ALA A 6 3.77 -31.10 -7.74
N GLN A 7 3.80 -31.48 -6.47
CA GLN A 7 3.30 -30.63 -5.36
C GLN A 7 4.22 -29.42 -5.10
N GLU A 8 5.54 -29.61 -5.18
CA GLU A 8 6.51 -28.52 -5.12
C GLU A 8 6.26 -27.50 -6.23
N LYS A 9 5.97 -27.95 -7.44
CA LYS A 9 5.61 -27.07 -8.55
C LYS A 9 4.35 -26.25 -8.29
N TYR A 10 3.34 -26.77 -7.61
CA TYR A 10 2.13 -26.02 -7.29
C TYR A 10 2.41 -24.86 -6.36
N VAL A 11 3.20 -25.05 -5.30
CA VAL A 11 3.55 -23.95 -4.37
C VAL A 11 4.37 -22.87 -5.08
N LEU A 12 5.39 -23.25 -5.87
CA LEU A 12 6.20 -22.30 -6.63
C LEU A 12 5.38 -21.55 -7.69
N LEU A 13 4.44 -22.25 -8.36
CA LEU A 13 3.53 -21.62 -9.31
C LEU A 13 2.65 -20.61 -8.59
N ALA A 14 2.05 -20.97 -7.46
CA ALA A 14 1.20 -20.11 -6.67
C ALA A 14 1.95 -18.83 -6.20
N ILE A 15 3.18 -18.99 -5.69
CA ILE A 15 4.03 -17.85 -5.31
C ILE A 15 4.28 -16.93 -6.53
N SER A 16 4.55 -17.50 -7.69
CA SER A 16 4.77 -16.72 -8.92
C SER A 16 3.50 -15.98 -9.35
N GLN A 17 2.33 -16.62 -9.25
CA GLN A 17 1.04 -16.00 -9.53
C GLN A 17 0.74 -14.84 -8.56
N MET A 18 1.06 -15.00 -7.27
CA MET A 18 0.92 -13.93 -6.28
C MET A 18 1.80 -12.72 -6.60
N TRP A 19 3.06 -12.95 -6.99
CA TRP A 19 3.94 -11.85 -7.41
C TRP A 19 3.45 -11.18 -8.69
N GLU A 20 2.97 -11.94 -9.67
CA GLU A 20 2.40 -11.39 -10.89
C GLU A 20 1.17 -10.54 -10.58
N ALA A 21 0.23 -11.04 -9.79
CA ALA A 21 -0.96 -10.30 -9.38
C ALA A 21 -0.63 -8.99 -8.64
N LEU A 22 0.30 -9.04 -7.68
CA LEU A 22 0.74 -7.84 -6.95
C LEU A 22 1.36 -6.79 -7.86
N LEU A 23 2.29 -7.21 -8.73
CA LEU A 23 3.05 -6.29 -9.57
C LEU A 23 2.17 -5.62 -10.63
N PHE A 24 1.33 -6.40 -11.32
CA PHE A 24 0.48 -5.86 -12.38
C PHE A 24 -0.71 -5.08 -11.85
N SER A 25 -1.35 -5.49 -10.74
CA SER A 25 -2.39 -4.68 -10.11
C SER A 25 -1.82 -3.33 -9.61
N THR A 26 -0.65 -3.34 -8.98
CA THR A 26 0.02 -2.10 -8.56
C THR A 26 0.39 -1.23 -9.75
N ALA A 27 0.90 -1.81 -10.84
CA ALA A 27 1.21 -1.05 -12.05
C ALA A 27 -0.05 -0.44 -12.67
N ALA A 28 -1.15 -1.18 -12.71
CA ALA A 28 -2.43 -0.68 -13.19
C ALA A 28 -2.99 0.44 -12.30
N ASP A 29 -2.80 0.35 -10.98
CA ASP A 29 -3.14 1.45 -10.06
C ASP A 29 -2.33 2.71 -10.34
N LEU A 30 -1.05 2.58 -10.70
CA LEU A 30 -0.17 3.71 -10.93
C LEU A 30 -0.37 4.39 -12.28
N TRP A 31 -0.52 3.61 -13.36
CA TRP A 31 -0.56 4.11 -14.74
C TRP A 31 -1.94 4.05 -15.39
N GLY A 32 -2.88 3.29 -14.86
CA GLY A 32 -4.14 2.95 -15.52
C GLY A 32 -3.94 1.80 -16.51
N ASP A 33 -4.25 2.00 -17.79
CA ASP A 33 -4.04 0.99 -18.82
C ASP A 33 -2.56 0.66 -18.99
N ILE A 34 -2.22 -0.62 -19.04
CA ILE A 34 -0.84 -1.09 -19.18
C ILE A 34 -0.75 -2.30 -20.12
N PRO A 35 0.40 -2.58 -20.74
CA PRO A 35 0.61 -3.85 -21.41
C PRO A 35 0.60 -5.01 -20.40
N TYR A 36 -0.34 -5.94 -20.55
CA TYR A 36 -0.42 -7.13 -19.71
C TYR A 36 -0.54 -8.41 -20.54
N SER A 37 -1.64 -8.60 -21.28
CA SER A 37 -1.93 -9.87 -21.97
C SER A 37 -0.91 -10.25 -23.05
N GLN A 38 -0.15 -9.29 -23.56
CA GLN A 38 0.91 -9.48 -24.54
C GLN A 38 2.30 -9.14 -23.98
N ALA A 39 2.39 -8.77 -22.70
CA ALA A 39 3.66 -8.43 -22.07
C ALA A 39 4.60 -9.64 -22.00
N ALA A 40 5.90 -9.37 -22.05
CA ALA A 40 6.96 -10.40 -21.97
C ALA A 40 6.87 -11.53 -23.01
N ASN A 41 6.04 -11.39 -24.05
CA ASN A 41 5.95 -12.34 -25.16
C ASN A 41 6.75 -11.82 -26.36
N PRO A 42 7.80 -12.53 -26.80
CA PRO A 42 8.65 -12.07 -27.91
C PRO A 42 7.95 -11.99 -29.26
N GLU A 43 6.74 -12.54 -29.41
CA GLU A 43 5.94 -12.42 -30.60
C GLU A 43 5.33 -11.02 -30.76
N TYR A 44 5.21 -10.27 -29.66
CA TYR A 44 4.64 -8.92 -29.63
C TYR A 44 5.71 -7.88 -29.28
N ALA A 45 6.35 -7.34 -30.30
CA ALA A 45 7.35 -6.26 -30.11
C ALA A 45 6.68 -4.95 -29.65
N GLU A 46 5.42 -4.75 -29.97
CA GLU A 46 4.60 -3.59 -29.67
C GLU A 46 3.30 -4.08 -29.00
N PRO A 47 3.35 -4.46 -27.70
CA PRO A 47 2.20 -5.03 -27.02
C PRO A 47 1.05 -4.01 -26.93
N LYS A 48 -0.18 -4.49 -26.99
CA LYS A 48 -1.36 -3.66 -26.73
C LYS A 48 -1.41 -3.24 -25.25
N PHE A 49 -2.08 -2.15 -24.99
CA PHE A 49 -2.46 -1.75 -23.64
C PHE A 49 -3.80 -2.39 -23.30
N ASP A 50 -3.84 -3.13 -22.24
CA ASP A 50 -5.07 -3.67 -21.64
C ASP A 50 -5.64 -2.65 -20.68
N SER A 51 -6.97 -2.58 -20.55
CA SER A 51 -7.60 -1.64 -19.64
C SER A 51 -7.24 -1.95 -18.18
N GLN A 52 -7.22 -0.92 -17.34
CA GLN A 52 -6.97 -1.10 -15.90
C GLN A 52 -7.90 -2.16 -15.30
N LEU A 53 -9.19 -2.14 -15.67
CA LEU A 53 -10.16 -3.12 -15.20
C LEU A 53 -9.79 -4.55 -15.64
N ASP A 54 -9.44 -4.75 -16.91
CA ASP A 54 -9.06 -6.07 -17.41
C ASP A 54 -7.82 -6.62 -16.69
N VAL A 55 -6.84 -5.75 -16.39
CA VAL A 55 -5.65 -6.14 -15.63
C VAL A 55 -6.00 -6.54 -14.20
N HIS A 56 -6.88 -5.78 -13.53
CA HIS A 56 -7.31 -6.12 -12.17
C HIS A 56 -8.16 -7.40 -12.13
N MET A 57 -9.05 -7.62 -13.11
CA MET A 57 -9.79 -8.87 -13.20
C MET A 57 -8.85 -10.05 -13.43
N ALA A 58 -7.86 -9.93 -14.30
CA ALA A 58 -6.84 -10.96 -14.49
C ALA A 58 -5.99 -11.20 -13.23
N ALA A 59 -5.70 -10.15 -12.45
CA ALA A 59 -5.02 -10.30 -11.17
C ALA A 59 -5.87 -11.06 -10.14
N LEU A 60 -7.18 -10.82 -10.10
CA LEU A 60 -8.11 -11.60 -9.25
C LEU A 60 -8.14 -13.09 -9.66
N ASP A 61 -8.21 -13.37 -10.96
CA ASP A 61 -8.16 -14.74 -11.47
C ASP A 61 -6.84 -15.45 -11.11
N LEU A 62 -5.70 -14.72 -11.21
CA LEU A 62 -4.40 -15.24 -10.79
C LEU A 62 -4.35 -15.56 -9.29
N ILE A 63 -4.97 -14.71 -8.44
CA ILE A 63 -5.01 -14.95 -7.00
C ILE A 63 -5.87 -16.17 -6.69
N ASP A 64 -7.00 -16.36 -7.37
CA ASP A 64 -7.85 -17.54 -7.20
C ASP A 64 -7.10 -18.82 -7.61
N ASP A 65 -6.42 -18.79 -8.74
CA ASP A 65 -5.55 -19.89 -9.18
C ASP A 65 -4.41 -20.17 -8.18
N ALA A 66 -3.82 -19.10 -7.60
CA ALA A 66 -2.77 -19.23 -6.59
C ALA A 66 -3.30 -19.92 -5.33
N ILE A 67 -4.46 -19.52 -4.82
CA ILE A 67 -5.11 -20.15 -3.65
C ILE A 67 -5.35 -21.62 -3.92
N GLU A 68 -5.89 -21.97 -5.10
CA GLU A 68 -6.11 -23.37 -5.49
C GLU A 68 -4.80 -24.17 -5.57
N ASN A 69 -3.74 -23.57 -6.12
CA ASN A 69 -2.43 -24.18 -6.21
C ASN A 69 -1.76 -24.34 -4.85
N PHE A 70 -1.88 -23.36 -3.94
CA PHE A 70 -1.44 -23.51 -2.56
C PHE A 70 -2.14 -24.66 -1.84
N GLN A 71 -3.45 -24.81 -2.00
CA GLN A 71 -4.22 -25.91 -1.43
C GLN A 71 -3.76 -27.28 -1.98
N LYS A 72 -3.47 -27.37 -3.28
CA LYS A 72 -2.91 -28.59 -3.90
C LYS A 72 -1.51 -28.91 -3.38
N GLY A 73 -0.71 -27.88 -3.09
CA GLY A 73 0.65 -28.01 -2.58
C GLY A 73 0.77 -28.24 -1.07
N GLN A 74 -0.30 -28.10 -0.30
CA GLN A 74 -0.32 -28.11 1.16
C GLN A 74 0.23 -29.39 1.83
N VAL A 75 0.29 -30.49 1.11
CA VAL A 75 0.77 -31.80 1.60
C VAL A 75 2.30 -31.92 1.52
N PHE A 76 2.98 -30.99 0.87
CA PHE A 76 4.43 -31.04 0.62
C PHE A 76 5.13 -29.80 1.18
N ALA A 77 6.05 -29.99 2.11
CA ALA A 77 6.88 -28.90 2.60
C ALA A 77 7.91 -28.51 1.52
N LEU A 78 7.69 -27.38 0.87
CA LEU A 78 8.73 -26.74 0.06
C LEU A 78 9.93 -26.43 0.98
N PRO A 79 11.18 -26.68 0.56
CA PRO A 79 12.33 -26.23 1.34
C PRO A 79 12.28 -24.72 1.56
N THR A 80 12.46 -24.29 2.82
CA THR A 80 12.33 -22.87 3.24
C THR A 80 13.25 -21.92 2.48
N GLU A 81 14.36 -22.43 1.93
CA GLU A 81 15.29 -21.69 1.10
C GLU A 81 14.72 -21.23 -0.26
N TYR A 82 13.60 -21.77 -0.70
CA TYR A 82 12.94 -21.36 -1.95
C TYR A 82 11.82 -20.33 -1.74
N ASP A 83 11.39 -20.14 -0.50
CA ASP A 83 10.42 -19.13 -0.13
C ASP A 83 10.98 -18.24 0.97
N PHE A 84 11.54 -17.11 0.57
CA PHE A 84 12.13 -16.14 1.51
C PHE A 84 11.08 -15.37 2.31
N THR A 85 9.82 -15.35 1.86
CA THR A 85 8.75 -14.57 2.49
C THR A 85 8.21 -15.29 3.72
N PHE A 86 7.64 -16.46 3.54
CA PHE A 86 6.96 -17.19 4.62
C PHE A 86 7.58 -18.55 4.94
N GLY A 87 8.71 -18.89 4.32
CA GLY A 87 9.37 -20.18 4.56
C GLY A 87 8.50 -21.38 4.18
N ALA A 88 7.72 -21.24 3.11
CA ALA A 88 6.76 -22.22 2.60
C ALA A 88 5.51 -22.44 3.50
N ASP A 89 5.20 -21.49 4.35
CA ASP A 89 3.94 -21.48 5.10
C ASP A 89 2.78 -21.10 4.16
N VAL A 90 2.10 -22.12 3.67
CA VAL A 90 1.01 -21.98 2.70
C VAL A 90 -0.19 -21.24 3.27
N ASP A 91 -0.48 -21.40 4.57
CA ASP A 91 -1.62 -20.73 5.20
C ASP A 91 -1.41 -19.21 5.27
N LYS A 92 -0.17 -18.76 5.48
CA LYS A 92 0.17 -17.34 5.41
C LYS A 92 0.05 -16.78 3.99
N TRP A 93 0.47 -17.54 3.00
CA TRP A 93 0.30 -17.16 1.59
C TRP A 93 -1.17 -17.03 1.21
N ILE A 94 -2.03 -17.95 1.65
CA ILE A 94 -3.47 -17.90 1.42
C ILE A 94 -4.09 -16.68 2.09
N ALA A 95 -3.71 -16.37 3.33
CA ALA A 95 -4.18 -15.16 4.03
C ALA A 95 -3.73 -13.88 3.32
N ALA A 96 -2.48 -13.81 2.86
CA ALA A 96 -1.97 -12.68 2.08
C ALA A 96 -2.71 -12.55 0.72
N ALA A 97 -3.06 -13.68 0.08
CA ALA A 97 -3.84 -13.71 -1.14
C ALA A 97 -5.23 -13.09 -0.95
N HIS A 98 -5.94 -13.49 0.09
CA HIS A 98 -7.25 -12.92 0.42
C HIS A 98 -7.17 -11.41 0.73
N THR A 99 -6.13 -10.95 1.45
CA THR A 99 -5.93 -9.52 1.70
C THR A 99 -5.66 -8.75 0.41
N LEU A 100 -4.81 -9.27 -0.49
CA LEU A 100 -4.56 -8.63 -1.79
C LEU A 100 -5.81 -8.58 -2.66
N LYS A 101 -6.60 -9.64 -2.65
CA LYS A 101 -7.87 -9.72 -3.37
C LYS A 101 -8.88 -8.69 -2.84
N SER A 102 -8.96 -8.57 -1.52
CA SER A 102 -9.78 -7.57 -0.84
C SER A 102 -9.39 -6.14 -1.22
N ARG A 103 -8.08 -5.83 -1.29
CA ARG A 103 -7.55 -4.55 -1.78
C ARG A 103 -8.02 -4.25 -3.20
N ILE A 104 -7.90 -5.23 -4.11
CA ILE A 104 -8.29 -5.04 -5.52
C ILE A 104 -9.78 -4.76 -5.63
N TYR A 105 -10.65 -5.49 -4.93
CA TYR A 105 -12.07 -5.19 -4.90
C TYR A 105 -12.35 -3.79 -4.33
N LEU A 106 -11.70 -3.42 -3.22
CA LEU A 106 -11.89 -2.10 -2.61
C LEU A 106 -11.50 -0.96 -3.55
N ASN A 107 -10.44 -1.13 -4.36
CA ASN A 107 -10.01 -0.11 -5.32
C ASN A 107 -11.08 0.19 -6.39
N TRP A 108 -12.05 -0.69 -6.59
CA TRP A 108 -13.17 -0.52 -7.53
C TRP A 108 -14.51 -0.24 -6.83
N ALA A 109 -14.55 -0.18 -5.51
CA ALA A 109 -15.80 -0.11 -4.76
C ALA A 109 -16.53 1.22 -4.96
N GLU A 110 -15.83 2.32 -5.25
CA GLU A 110 -16.46 3.62 -5.60
C GLU A 110 -17.13 3.62 -6.99
N VAL A 111 -16.76 2.66 -7.85
CA VAL A 111 -17.36 2.49 -9.19
C VAL A 111 -18.54 1.53 -9.15
N ASN A 112 -18.48 0.55 -8.25
CA ASN A 112 -19.55 -0.44 -8.04
C ASN A 112 -19.61 -0.86 -6.57
N ASP A 113 -20.63 -0.42 -5.87
CA ASP A 113 -20.85 -0.64 -4.43
C ASP A 113 -20.87 -2.12 -4.03
N ASP A 114 -21.22 -3.04 -4.96
CA ASP A 114 -21.19 -4.49 -4.68
C ASP A 114 -19.78 -4.97 -4.27
N TYR A 115 -18.74 -4.27 -4.68
CA TYR A 115 -17.37 -4.60 -4.34
C TYR A 115 -17.01 -4.37 -2.87
N TYR A 116 -17.74 -3.51 -2.13
CA TYR A 116 -17.56 -3.41 -0.68
C TYR A 116 -17.88 -4.72 0.04
N GLN A 117 -18.94 -5.40 -0.40
CA GLN A 117 -19.29 -6.70 0.18
C GLN A 117 -18.24 -7.77 -0.16
N LEU A 118 -17.77 -7.82 -1.42
CA LEU A 118 -16.72 -8.76 -1.83
C LEU A 118 -15.39 -8.49 -1.12
N ALA A 119 -15.01 -7.21 -0.98
CA ALA A 119 -13.81 -6.82 -0.24
C ALA A 119 -13.89 -7.25 1.24
N LEU A 120 -15.06 -7.09 1.87
CA LEU A 120 -15.27 -7.54 3.25
C LEU A 120 -15.12 -9.05 3.37
N GLU A 121 -15.79 -9.82 2.53
CA GLU A 121 -15.74 -11.30 2.55
C GLU A 121 -14.31 -11.83 2.39
N GLU A 122 -13.54 -11.25 1.48
CA GLU A 122 -12.14 -11.62 1.29
C GLU A 122 -11.28 -11.20 2.48
N SER A 123 -11.49 -10.01 3.03
CA SER A 123 -10.71 -9.52 4.19
C SER A 123 -10.95 -10.33 5.46
N GLU A 124 -12.13 -10.95 5.63
CA GLU A 124 -12.41 -11.85 6.76
C GLU A 124 -11.57 -13.14 6.71
N MET A 125 -11.07 -13.51 5.53
CA MET A 125 -10.15 -14.62 5.32
C MET A 125 -8.68 -14.17 5.19
N GLY A 126 -8.44 -12.85 5.25
CA GLY A 126 -7.14 -12.23 5.08
C GLY A 126 -6.21 -12.37 6.27
N ILE A 127 -5.18 -11.53 6.33
CA ILE A 127 -4.21 -11.50 7.42
C ILE A 127 -4.88 -10.92 8.67
N LEU A 128 -5.03 -11.73 9.71
CA LEU A 128 -5.68 -11.37 10.98
C LEU A 128 -4.71 -11.30 12.16
N ASP A 129 -3.48 -11.78 12.01
CA ASP A 129 -2.48 -11.83 13.09
C ASP A 129 -1.81 -10.47 13.31
N PHE A 130 -2.15 -9.79 14.41
CA PHE A 130 -1.57 -8.50 14.82
C PHE A 130 -0.07 -8.53 15.10
N SER A 131 0.55 -9.71 15.22
CA SER A 131 2.00 -9.81 15.42
C SER A 131 2.81 -9.35 14.20
N GLY A 132 2.19 -9.33 13.02
CA GLY A 132 2.84 -9.05 11.74
C GLY A 132 3.59 -10.25 11.15
N ASN A 133 3.54 -11.43 11.78
CA ASN A 133 4.19 -12.63 11.22
C ASN A 133 3.52 -13.16 9.95
N GLY A 134 2.31 -12.68 9.65
CA GLY A 134 1.57 -12.98 8.43
C GLY A 134 1.71 -11.91 7.34
N ASP A 135 2.38 -10.80 7.62
CA ASP A 135 2.56 -9.72 6.66
C ASP A 135 3.49 -10.15 5.52
N TRP A 136 3.09 -9.85 4.30
CA TRP A 136 3.95 -10.06 3.14
C TRP A 136 4.90 -8.88 3.00
N THR A 137 6.17 -9.10 3.32
CA THR A 137 7.22 -8.07 3.39
C THR A 137 8.33 -8.29 2.37
N ALA A 138 9.06 -7.22 2.06
CA ALA A 138 10.32 -7.29 1.36
C ALA A 138 11.43 -7.57 2.36
N LEU A 139 12.09 -8.73 2.28
CA LEU A 139 13.19 -9.07 3.16
C LEU A 139 14.44 -8.23 2.88
N HIS A 140 15.07 -7.77 3.94
CA HIS A 140 16.31 -7.01 3.89
C HIS A 140 17.36 -7.55 4.87
N GLY A 141 18.63 -7.52 4.45
CA GLY A 141 19.78 -8.00 5.23
C GLY A 141 20.71 -6.86 5.66
N ALA A 142 21.73 -7.23 6.44
CA ALA A 142 22.76 -6.29 6.89
C ALA A 142 23.85 -6.02 5.84
N ALA A 143 24.02 -6.92 4.86
CA ALA A 143 25.00 -6.73 3.78
C ALA A 143 24.60 -5.52 2.90
N ILE A 144 25.58 -4.78 2.40
CA ILE A 144 25.33 -3.50 1.70
C ILE A 144 24.32 -3.65 0.56
N ALA A 145 24.38 -4.72 -0.22
CA ALA A 145 23.47 -4.96 -1.34
C ALA A 145 22.07 -5.43 -0.93
N GLU A 146 21.87 -5.81 0.33
CA GLU A 146 20.62 -6.36 0.86
C GLU A 146 19.84 -5.37 1.72
N ARG A 147 20.42 -4.21 2.03
CA ARG A 147 19.81 -3.21 2.90
C ARG A 147 18.53 -2.65 2.30
N SER A 148 17.61 -2.26 3.17
CA SER A 148 16.38 -1.57 2.79
C SER A 148 16.64 -0.44 1.80
N VAL A 149 15.88 -0.41 0.72
CA VAL A 149 16.00 0.63 -0.32
C VAL A 149 15.70 2.01 0.24
N TRP A 150 14.77 2.13 1.19
CA TRP A 150 14.44 3.38 1.88
C TRP A 150 15.61 3.87 2.74
N PHE A 151 16.24 2.96 3.49
CA PHE A 151 17.44 3.28 4.25
C PHE A 151 18.57 3.79 3.34
N GLN A 152 18.87 3.07 2.26
CA GLN A 152 19.92 3.43 1.32
C GLN A 152 19.64 4.76 0.63
N PHE A 153 18.37 4.98 0.21
CA PHE A 153 17.95 6.22 -0.42
C PHE A 153 18.11 7.40 0.54
N THR A 154 17.57 7.30 1.75
CA THR A 154 17.66 8.37 2.76
C THR A 154 19.10 8.69 3.13
N LEU A 155 19.96 7.66 3.27
CA LEU A 155 21.36 7.85 3.61
C LEU A 155 22.16 8.54 2.50
N SER A 156 21.83 8.25 1.23
CA SER A 156 22.57 8.73 0.06
C SER A 156 22.02 10.02 -0.53
N ASN A 157 20.77 10.36 -0.22
CA ASN A 157 20.02 11.44 -0.85
C ASN A 157 19.29 12.29 0.23
N THR A 158 20.06 12.82 1.17
CA THR A 158 19.53 13.58 2.32
C THR A 158 18.70 14.81 1.94
N ASP A 159 18.94 15.36 0.74
CA ASP A 159 18.26 16.56 0.26
C ASP A 159 17.08 16.28 -0.68
N TYR A 160 16.63 15.02 -0.78
CA TYR A 160 15.56 14.63 -1.72
C TYR A 160 14.26 14.14 -1.06
N MET A 161 14.30 13.79 0.22
CA MET A 161 13.15 13.28 0.94
C MET A 161 13.10 13.85 2.35
N GLY A 162 12.01 14.55 2.65
CA GLY A 162 11.72 15.12 3.97
C GLY A 162 10.33 14.71 4.44
N ALA A 163 10.07 14.90 5.72
CA ALA A 163 8.75 14.70 6.30
C ALA A 163 7.74 15.66 5.68
N GLY A 164 6.61 15.14 5.21
CA GLY A 164 5.50 15.95 4.70
C GLY A 164 4.73 16.62 5.84
N GLU A 165 4.39 17.90 5.66
CA GLU A 165 3.70 18.73 6.65
C GLU A 165 2.38 18.09 7.11
N LEU A 166 1.55 17.64 6.18
CA LEU A 166 0.25 17.06 6.51
C LEU A 166 0.35 15.89 7.49
N LEU A 167 1.26 14.93 7.23
CA LEU A 167 1.41 13.78 8.12
C LEU A 167 1.97 14.19 9.48
N VAL A 168 2.93 15.11 9.52
CA VAL A 168 3.49 15.64 10.76
C VAL A 168 2.41 16.32 11.58
N ASP A 169 1.63 17.21 10.98
CA ASP A 169 0.55 17.94 11.65
C ASP A 169 -0.54 17.00 12.19
N MET A 170 -0.93 15.98 11.43
CA MET A 170 -1.88 14.98 11.89
C MET A 170 -1.37 14.24 13.13
N LEU A 171 -0.11 13.82 13.11
CA LEU A 171 0.50 13.08 14.22
C LEU A 171 0.74 13.95 15.45
N GLU A 172 1.15 15.22 15.26
CA GLU A 172 1.32 16.19 16.35
C GLU A 172 -0.01 16.56 17.00
N ARG A 173 -1.03 16.88 16.19
CA ARG A 173 -2.37 17.24 16.68
C ARG A 173 -2.93 16.15 17.58
N ASP A 174 -2.73 14.90 17.21
CA ASP A 174 -3.29 13.74 17.88
C ASP A 174 -2.39 13.22 19.02
N ASN A 175 -1.23 13.84 19.28
CA ASN A 175 -0.18 13.38 20.20
C ASN A 175 0.22 11.91 19.94
N ASP A 176 0.34 11.55 18.69
CA ASP A 176 0.57 10.21 18.22
C ASP A 176 2.05 9.84 18.24
N SER A 177 2.38 8.75 18.92
CA SER A 177 3.77 8.29 19.05
C SER A 177 4.43 7.92 17.72
N ARG A 178 3.65 7.67 16.66
CA ARG A 178 4.18 7.42 15.30
C ARG A 178 5.02 8.60 14.79
N LEU A 179 4.78 9.82 15.27
CA LEU A 179 5.59 10.99 14.91
C LEU A 179 7.09 10.74 15.11
N THR A 180 7.48 10.33 16.30
CA THR A 180 8.90 10.10 16.64
C THR A 180 9.40 8.72 16.20
N ILE A 181 8.50 7.79 15.92
CA ILE A 181 8.84 6.50 15.32
C ILE A 181 9.20 6.68 13.85
N TYR A 182 8.43 7.49 13.12
CA TYR A 182 8.60 7.71 11.68
C TYR A 182 9.73 8.67 11.35
N PHE A 183 9.91 9.72 12.15
CA PHE A 183 10.80 10.84 11.81
C PHE A 183 11.86 11.12 12.85
N LEU A 184 13.00 11.65 12.39
CA LEU A 184 14.07 12.23 13.20
C LEU A 184 14.11 13.72 13.02
N GLY A 185 14.24 14.46 14.11
CA GLY A 185 14.46 15.91 14.08
C GLY A 185 15.75 16.29 13.35
N SER A 186 15.69 17.28 12.49
CA SER A 186 16.85 17.82 11.77
C SER A 186 17.68 18.73 12.67
N GLY A 187 18.52 18.15 13.53
CA GLY A 187 19.40 18.90 14.44
C GLY A 187 18.70 19.61 15.59
N THR A 188 17.39 19.48 15.72
CA THR A 188 16.55 19.96 16.82
C THR A 188 15.72 18.79 17.37
N PRO A 189 15.22 18.87 18.62
CA PRO A 189 14.32 17.83 19.14
C PRO A 189 12.94 17.85 18.49
N ASN A 190 12.60 18.90 17.73
CA ASN A 190 11.30 19.05 17.09
C ASN A 190 11.30 18.33 15.73
N ILE A 191 10.21 17.64 15.44
CA ILE A 191 9.92 17.13 14.10
C ILE A 191 9.32 18.28 13.29
N VAL A 192 9.79 18.48 12.07
CA VAL A 192 9.35 19.56 11.17
C VAL A 192 8.93 18.95 9.84
N GLY A 193 7.67 19.13 9.49
CA GLY A 193 7.14 18.84 8.16
C GLY A 193 7.36 20.00 7.20
N VAL A 194 7.33 19.72 5.90
CA VAL A 194 7.40 20.73 4.85
C VAL A 194 6.30 20.52 3.83
N SER A 195 5.75 21.61 3.32
CA SER A 195 4.74 21.58 2.25
C SER A 195 5.36 21.13 0.91
N PRO A 196 4.59 20.48 0.05
CA PRO A 196 5.03 20.13 -1.30
C PRO A 196 5.49 21.38 -2.07
N GLY A 197 6.70 21.32 -2.63
CA GLY A 197 7.31 22.44 -3.38
C GLY A 197 8.19 23.36 -2.54
N ASP A 198 8.15 23.27 -1.23
CA ASP A 198 9.05 24.01 -0.35
C ASP A 198 10.43 23.36 -0.23
N SER A 199 11.39 24.11 0.33
CA SER A 199 12.74 23.59 0.56
C SER A 199 12.75 22.57 1.68
N ILE A 200 13.24 21.38 1.41
CA ILE A 200 13.36 20.29 2.39
C ILE A 200 14.55 20.44 3.34
N GLN A 201 15.36 21.51 3.23
CA GLN A 201 16.60 21.66 4.02
C GLN A 201 16.40 21.61 5.53
N ASN A 202 15.21 22.00 6.01
CA ASN A 202 14.86 22.01 7.43
C ASN A 202 13.86 20.89 7.79
N ALA A 203 13.45 20.09 6.82
CA ALA A 203 12.52 19.00 7.06
C ALA A 203 13.17 17.92 7.91
N SER A 204 12.37 17.30 8.76
CA SER A 204 12.76 16.08 9.45
C SER A 204 12.89 14.92 8.44
N MET A 205 13.75 13.98 8.76
CA MET A 205 14.06 12.84 7.89
C MET A 205 13.41 11.57 8.41
N LEU A 206 13.33 10.56 7.54
CA LEU A 206 12.95 9.21 7.94
C LEU A 206 13.85 8.70 9.08
N ASN A 207 13.28 8.08 10.09
CA ASN A 207 14.00 7.56 11.25
C ASN A 207 14.76 6.27 10.92
N ILE A 208 15.84 6.42 10.14
CA ILE A 208 16.72 5.31 9.74
C ILE A 208 17.62 4.80 10.86
N THR A 209 17.68 5.47 11.99
CA THR A 209 18.40 5.02 13.20
C THR A 209 17.51 4.24 14.16
N GLY A 210 16.19 4.28 13.95
CA GLY A 210 15.18 3.54 14.67
C GLY A 210 14.59 2.42 13.80
N HIS A 211 13.26 2.44 13.66
CA HIS A 211 12.52 1.40 12.97
C HIS A 211 12.92 1.22 11.49
N TYR A 212 13.08 2.33 10.76
CA TYR A 212 13.40 2.30 9.33
C TYR A 212 14.88 2.12 9.04
N GLY A 213 15.56 1.30 9.87
CA GLY A 213 16.96 0.98 9.74
C GLY A 213 17.28 0.10 8.51
N MET A 214 18.53 -0.33 8.42
CA MET A 214 19.04 -1.05 7.24
C MET A 214 18.34 -2.38 6.95
N GLN A 215 17.72 -2.99 7.95
CA GLN A 215 17.01 -4.27 7.84
C GLN A 215 15.48 -4.11 7.95
N TRP A 216 14.98 -2.89 7.83
CA TRP A 216 13.53 -2.71 7.80
C TRP A 216 12.93 -3.37 6.57
N GLU A 217 11.87 -4.10 6.81
CA GLU A 217 11.13 -4.88 5.82
C GLU A 217 9.80 -4.17 5.51
N PRO A 218 9.74 -3.37 4.41
CA PRO A 218 8.49 -2.73 4.00
C PRO A 218 7.45 -3.79 3.64
N GLU A 219 6.23 -3.56 4.09
CA GLU A 219 5.10 -4.44 3.86
C GLU A 219 4.48 -4.18 2.47
N PHE A 220 4.33 -5.23 1.67
CA PHE A 220 3.52 -5.21 0.44
C PHE A 220 2.04 -5.37 0.76
N VAL A 221 1.73 -6.28 1.70
CA VAL A 221 0.38 -6.58 2.17
C VAL A 221 0.44 -6.84 3.67
N SER A 222 -0.40 -6.20 4.46
CA SER A 222 -0.31 -6.26 5.92
C SER A 222 -1.65 -6.51 6.61
N TRP A 223 -1.58 -7.01 7.85
CA TRP A 223 -2.75 -7.21 8.70
C TRP A 223 -3.50 -5.90 9.02
N TYR A 224 -2.76 -4.80 9.24
CA TYR A 224 -3.42 -3.52 9.54
C TYR A 224 -4.13 -2.94 8.32
N GLU A 225 -3.60 -3.10 7.13
CA GLU A 225 -4.32 -2.76 5.91
C GLU A 225 -5.60 -3.58 5.79
N ASN A 226 -5.52 -4.90 5.99
CA ASN A 226 -6.68 -5.80 5.97
C ASN A 226 -7.77 -5.36 6.94
N ASN A 227 -7.39 -4.98 8.16
CA ASN A 227 -8.34 -4.52 9.17
C ASN A 227 -8.94 -3.14 8.84
N PHE A 228 -8.16 -2.22 8.26
CA PHE A 228 -8.70 -0.95 7.76
C PHE A 228 -9.66 -1.14 6.59
N ILE A 229 -9.41 -2.12 5.70
CA ILE A 229 -10.37 -2.51 4.66
C ILE A 229 -11.69 -2.97 5.31
N GLN A 230 -11.63 -3.82 6.33
CA GLN A 230 -12.83 -4.23 7.07
C GLN A 230 -13.56 -3.05 7.69
N ALA A 231 -12.85 -2.13 8.35
CA ALA A 231 -13.45 -0.95 8.97
C ALA A 231 -14.20 -0.09 7.95
N GLU A 232 -13.57 0.17 6.81
CA GLU A 232 -14.18 0.92 5.71
C GLU A 232 -15.39 0.19 5.12
N CYS A 233 -15.27 -1.10 4.82
CA CYS A 233 -16.38 -1.88 4.28
C CYS A 233 -17.57 -1.95 5.25
N TYR A 234 -17.34 -2.14 6.55
CA TYR A 234 -18.42 -2.06 7.53
C TYR A 234 -19.13 -0.71 7.52
N PHE A 235 -18.38 0.38 7.39
CA PHE A 235 -18.95 1.72 7.28
C PHE A 235 -19.83 1.84 6.03
N GLN A 236 -19.30 1.50 4.87
CA GLN A 236 -19.99 1.65 3.58
C GLN A 236 -21.23 0.76 3.47
N LEU A 237 -21.21 -0.40 4.15
CA LEU A 237 -22.37 -1.30 4.25
C LEU A 237 -23.37 -0.89 5.36
N GLY A 238 -23.22 0.29 5.97
CA GLY A 238 -24.15 0.85 6.96
C GLY A 238 -23.96 0.29 8.39
N ASN A 239 -22.86 -0.37 8.69
CA ASN A 239 -22.58 -0.96 10.01
C ASN A 239 -21.58 -0.10 10.80
N GLU A 240 -21.91 1.18 11.04
CA GLU A 240 -20.99 2.16 11.67
C GLU A 240 -20.43 1.69 13.04
N ALA A 241 -21.25 0.98 13.83
CA ALA A 241 -20.77 0.46 15.13
C ALA A 241 -19.67 -0.59 14.97
N LEU A 242 -19.74 -1.46 13.96
CA LEU A 242 -18.69 -2.44 13.64
C LEU A 242 -17.48 -1.73 13.05
N ALA A 243 -17.69 -0.71 12.21
CA ALA A 243 -16.61 0.09 11.63
C ALA A 243 -15.77 0.78 12.72
N LEU A 244 -16.42 1.46 13.68
CA LEU A 244 -15.74 2.12 14.80
C LEU A 244 -15.01 1.10 15.71
N ASN A 245 -15.63 -0.04 15.99
CA ASN A 245 -14.99 -1.09 16.77
C ASN A 245 -13.74 -1.64 16.06
N LYS A 246 -13.84 -1.90 14.74
CA LYS A 246 -12.73 -2.42 13.94
C LYS A 246 -11.60 -1.39 13.82
N LEU A 247 -11.92 -0.10 13.68
CA LEU A 247 -10.94 0.99 13.72
C LEU A 247 -10.14 0.94 15.04
N ASN A 248 -10.81 0.95 16.19
CA ASN A 248 -10.13 0.94 17.48
C ASN A 248 -9.36 -0.36 17.74
N GLU A 249 -9.88 -1.51 17.34
CA GLU A 249 -9.17 -2.80 17.41
C GLU A 249 -7.87 -2.76 16.60
N THR A 250 -7.92 -2.17 15.40
CA THR A 250 -6.73 -2.01 14.55
C THR A 250 -5.69 -1.11 15.21
N LEU A 251 -6.12 0.01 15.80
CA LEU A 251 -5.24 0.93 16.50
C LEU A 251 -4.63 0.29 17.77
N ASP A 252 -5.39 -0.53 18.49
CA ASP A 252 -4.87 -1.33 19.61
C ASP A 252 -3.76 -2.29 19.14
N GLY A 253 -3.98 -2.97 18.03
CA GLY A 253 -2.98 -3.87 17.43
C GLY A 253 -1.72 -3.13 16.99
N ILE A 254 -1.86 -1.97 16.34
CA ILE A 254 -0.72 -1.14 15.92
C ILE A 254 0.09 -0.67 17.13
N GLU A 255 -0.56 -0.21 18.19
CA GLU A 255 0.11 0.20 19.43
C GLU A 255 0.87 -0.97 20.06
N GLN A 256 0.23 -2.14 20.18
CA GLN A 256 0.87 -3.35 20.72
C GLN A 256 2.07 -3.77 19.88
N ARG A 257 1.98 -3.68 18.54
CA ARG A 257 3.11 -3.98 17.63
C ARG A 257 4.28 -3.03 17.89
N TRP A 258 4.05 -1.73 17.98
CA TRP A 258 5.11 -0.76 18.28
C TRP A 258 5.75 -1.00 19.64
N GLN A 259 4.94 -1.31 20.68
CA GLN A 259 5.44 -1.66 21.99
C GLN A 259 6.30 -2.94 21.94
N GLY A 260 5.88 -3.95 21.18
CA GLY A 260 6.63 -5.20 20.95
C GLY A 260 7.95 -5.00 20.20
N LEU A 261 8.01 -3.99 19.33
CA LEU A 261 9.23 -3.60 18.60
C LEU A 261 10.20 -2.73 19.43
N GLY A 262 9.89 -2.48 20.71
CA GLY A 262 10.77 -1.78 21.64
C GLY A 262 10.37 -0.31 21.90
N PHE A 263 9.31 0.19 21.28
CA PHE A 263 8.73 1.50 21.57
C PHE A 263 7.73 1.41 22.71
N SER A 264 8.20 1.01 23.90
CA SER A 264 7.36 0.63 25.06
C SER A 264 6.41 1.72 25.56
N SER A 265 6.66 2.99 25.21
CA SER A 265 5.78 4.13 25.53
C SER A 265 4.90 4.55 24.35
N ALA A 266 4.84 3.74 23.30
CA ALA A 266 3.98 4.04 22.16
C ALA A 266 2.52 4.15 22.61
N SER A 267 1.87 5.24 22.22
CA SER A 267 0.47 5.55 22.46
C SER A 267 -0.14 6.07 21.17
N ILE A 268 -1.23 5.46 20.74
CA ILE A 268 -1.97 5.83 19.54
C ILE A 268 -3.36 6.26 19.96
N PRO A 269 -3.93 7.34 19.42
CA PRO A 269 -5.27 7.81 19.76
C PRO A 269 -6.36 6.76 19.49
N ARG A 270 -7.45 6.87 20.24
CA ARG A 270 -8.67 6.07 20.05
C ARG A 270 -9.85 7.02 19.83
N TYR A 271 -10.90 6.49 19.23
CA TYR A 271 -12.07 7.25 18.84
C TYR A 271 -13.31 6.73 19.58
N ASP A 272 -14.08 7.66 20.13
CA ASP A 272 -15.33 7.38 20.83
C ASP A 272 -16.47 8.12 20.14
N ASN A 273 -17.59 7.43 19.93
CA ASN A 273 -18.84 8.04 19.47
C ASN A 273 -18.80 8.74 18.10
N LEU A 274 -17.90 8.33 17.20
CA LEU A 274 -17.89 8.80 15.82
C LEU A 274 -18.97 8.12 15.00
N SER A 275 -19.57 8.87 14.05
CA SER A 275 -20.56 8.38 13.11
C SER A 275 -20.55 9.21 11.81
N GLY A 276 -21.18 8.69 10.77
CA GLY A 276 -21.26 9.38 9.47
C GLY A 276 -19.89 9.74 8.92
N GLU A 277 -19.81 10.88 8.27
CA GLU A 277 -18.59 11.35 7.60
C GLU A 277 -17.37 11.45 8.53
N GLU A 278 -17.56 11.85 9.79
CA GLU A 278 -16.47 11.93 10.77
C GLU A 278 -15.84 10.56 11.06
N LEU A 279 -16.63 9.49 11.02
CA LEU A 279 -16.11 8.13 11.20
C LEU A 279 -15.33 7.68 9.96
N LEU A 280 -15.85 7.94 8.76
CA LEU A 280 -15.13 7.61 7.52
C LEU A 280 -13.81 8.36 7.44
N GLU A 281 -13.82 9.67 7.70
CA GLU A 281 -12.61 10.49 7.74
C GLU A 281 -11.58 9.93 8.75
N ALA A 282 -12.02 9.54 9.95
CA ALA A 282 -11.14 8.94 10.95
C ALA A 282 -10.52 7.61 10.46
N ILE A 283 -11.33 6.71 9.86
CA ILE A 283 -10.85 5.44 9.30
C ILE A 283 -9.77 5.70 8.24
N MET A 284 -10.05 6.58 7.28
CA MET A 284 -9.14 6.85 6.17
C MET A 284 -7.88 7.59 6.62
N ASN A 285 -7.99 8.54 7.54
CA ASN A 285 -6.85 9.24 8.11
C ASN A 285 -5.93 8.30 8.92
N GLU A 286 -6.49 7.38 9.68
CA GLU A 286 -5.71 6.40 10.41
C GLU A 286 -5.06 5.37 9.48
N LYS A 287 -5.76 4.93 8.43
CA LYS A 287 -5.21 4.09 7.36
C LYS A 287 -4.04 4.78 6.67
N TYR A 288 -4.18 6.07 6.32
CA TYR A 288 -3.10 6.88 5.74
C TYR A 288 -1.86 6.96 6.65
N LYS A 289 -2.05 7.22 7.96
CA LYS A 289 -0.95 7.23 8.93
C LYS A 289 -0.28 5.85 9.06
N ALA A 290 -1.06 4.76 9.04
CA ALA A 290 -0.54 3.41 9.18
C ALA A 290 0.19 2.94 7.93
N LEU A 291 -0.30 3.28 6.73
CA LEU A 291 0.30 2.95 5.44
C LEU A 291 1.44 3.91 5.04
N PHE A 292 2.14 4.49 6.01
CA PHE A 292 3.30 5.33 5.74
C PHE A 292 4.34 4.60 4.87
N LEU A 293 4.77 5.22 3.78
CA LEU A 293 5.66 4.66 2.75
C LEU A 293 5.05 3.51 1.91
N ASN A 294 3.76 3.24 2.04
CA ASN A 294 3.07 2.27 1.20
C ASN A 294 2.28 3.00 0.09
N MET A 295 2.38 2.49 -1.13
CA MET A 295 1.73 3.11 -2.30
C MET A 295 0.20 3.02 -2.25
N GLN A 296 -0.36 2.08 -1.50
CA GLN A 296 -1.81 1.95 -1.35
C GLN A 296 -2.44 3.19 -0.72
N SER A 297 -1.71 3.93 0.13
CA SER A 297 -2.19 5.21 0.69
C SER A 297 -2.55 6.24 -0.40
N TRP A 298 -1.84 6.23 -1.53
CA TRP A 298 -2.14 7.10 -2.66
C TRP A 298 -3.36 6.61 -3.46
N SER A 299 -3.54 5.29 -3.61
CA SER A 299 -4.74 4.71 -4.24
C SER A 299 -5.99 4.97 -3.39
N ASP A 300 -5.89 4.83 -2.08
CA ASP A 300 -6.97 5.15 -1.15
C ASP A 300 -7.36 6.64 -1.21
N TRP A 301 -6.37 7.53 -1.24
CA TRP A 301 -6.65 8.97 -1.39
C TRP A 301 -7.36 9.29 -2.72
N ARG A 302 -6.93 8.71 -3.83
CA ARG A 302 -7.57 8.95 -5.13
C ARG A 302 -9.04 8.53 -5.14
N ARG A 303 -9.34 7.43 -4.47
CA ARG A 303 -10.65 6.84 -4.38
C ARG A 303 -11.57 7.61 -3.44
N THR A 304 -11.08 8.01 -2.26
CA THR A 304 -11.92 8.55 -1.18
C THR A 304 -11.77 10.06 -0.98
N GLY A 305 -10.71 10.67 -1.49
CA GLY A 305 -10.36 12.06 -1.20
C GLY A 305 -9.72 12.28 0.17
N TYR A 306 -9.51 11.23 0.98
CA TYR A 306 -8.90 11.33 2.30
C TYR A 306 -7.44 10.82 2.31
N PRO A 307 -6.54 11.48 3.07
CA PRO A 307 -6.77 12.72 3.84
C PRO A 307 -7.05 13.91 2.93
N THR A 308 -7.82 14.87 3.44
CA THR A 308 -8.06 16.10 2.71
C THR A 308 -6.77 16.93 2.69
N PHE A 309 -6.21 17.15 1.51
CA PHE A 309 -5.12 18.09 1.33
C PHE A 309 -5.68 19.51 1.31
N ILE A 310 -5.50 20.23 2.40
CA ILE A 310 -5.90 21.63 2.49
C ILE A 310 -4.70 22.47 2.07
N ASP A 311 -4.79 23.17 0.95
CA ASP A 311 -3.97 24.34 0.73
C ASP A 311 -4.49 25.45 1.66
N SER A 312 -3.66 25.85 2.61
CA SER A 312 -4.00 26.86 3.62
C SER A 312 -4.38 28.22 3.02
N GLU A 313 -4.05 28.47 1.75
CA GLU A 313 -4.33 29.74 1.09
C GLU A 313 -5.60 29.73 0.22
N ASN A 314 -6.04 28.59 -0.31
CA ASN A 314 -7.11 28.56 -1.31
C ASN A 314 -8.25 27.55 -1.09
N ASN A 315 -8.24 26.75 -0.04
CA ASN A 315 -9.28 25.72 0.19
C ASN A 315 -9.46 24.73 -0.97
N SER A 316 -8.40 24.51 -1.76
CA SER A 316 -8.42 23.63 -2.91
C SER A 316 -7.62 22.34 -2.63
N THR A 317 -8.02 21.25 -3.26
CA THR A 317 -7.28 19.98 -3.29
C THR A 317 -5.98 20.06 -4.09
N GLU A 318 -5.45 21.27 -4.27
CA GLU A 318 -4.24 21.55 -5.02
C GLU A 318 -3.03 21.59 -4.10
N CYS A 319 -1.99 20.86 -4.43
CA CYS A 319 -0.68 21.04 -3.78
C CYS A 319 -0.09 22.38 -4.21
N GLY A 320 -0.32 23.43 -3.42
CA GLY A 320 0.19 24.76 -3.68
C GLY A 320 1.48 25.04 -2.91
N GLY A 321 2.63 24.78 -3.52
CA GLY A 321 3.81 25.57 -3.21
C GLY A 321 3.63 26.97 -3.81
N THR A 322 4.43 27.97 -3.40
CA THR A 322 4.40 29.39 -3.80
C THR A 322 4.41 29.69 -5.32
N SER A 323 4.16 28.72 -6.17
CA SER A 323 4.21 28.75 -7.63
C SER A 323 2.93 28.28 -8.33
N GLY A 324 1.75 28.60 -7.78
CA GLY A 324 0.45 28.35 -8.44
C GLY A 324 0.07 26.87 -8.42
N GLY A 325 -1.06 26.57 -7.79
CA GLY A 325 -1.56 25.27 -7.46
C GLY A 325 -1.29 24.17 -8.49
N ILE A 326 -0.57 23.15 -8.05
CA ILE A 326 -0.38 21.94 -8.83
C ILE A 326 -1.30 20.90 -8.20
N SER A 327 -2.27 20.41 -8.97
CA SER A 327 -3.12 19.29 -8.53
C SER A 327 -2.26 18.07 -8.14
N VAL A 328 -2.65 17.37 -7.09
CA VAL A 328 -2.03 16.08 -6.74
C VAL A 328 -2.21 15.11 -7.91
N PRO A 329 -1.14 14.51 -8.44
CA PRO A 329 -1.25 13.59 -9.57
C PRO A 329 -2.13 12.37 -9.24
N ARG A 330 -3.10 12.09 -10.10
CA ARG A 330 -3.97 10.91 -9.96
C ARG A 330 -3.47 9.68 -10.73
N ARG A 331 -2.53 9.88 -11.66
CA ARG A 331 -1.85 8.83 -12.44
C ARG A 331 -0.41 9.20 -12.70
N LEU A 332 0.46 8.23 -12.81
CA LEU A 332 1.80 8.45 -13.34
C LEU A 332 1.77 8.61 -14.86
N LEU A 333 2.69 9.41 -15.39
CA LEU A 333 2.86 9.55 -16.83
C LEU A 333 3.51 8.29 -17.41
N TYR A 334 3.09 7.89 -18.61
CA TYR A 334 3.81 6.85 -19.33
C TYR A 334 5.22 7.35 -19.68
N PRO A 335 6.24 6.47 -19.54
CA PRO A 335 7.62 6.83 -19.90
C PRO A 335 7.74 7.28 -21.35
N GLU A 336 8.54 8.31 -21.61
CA GLU A 336 8.76 8.80 -22.96
C GLU A 336 9.35 7.74 -23.91
N LYS A 337 10.12 6.79 -23.36
CA LYS A 337 10.63 5.65 -24.13
C LYS A 337 9.50 4.76 -24.61
N GLU A 338 8.50 4.48 -23.75
CA GLU A 338 7.33 3.69 -24.13
C GLU A 338 6.52 4.39 -25.21
N LYS A 339 6.23 5.67 -25.04
CA LYS A 339 5.54 6.48 -26.08
C LYS A 339 6.27 6.49 -27.42
N ALA A 340 7.61 6.48 -27.40
CA ALA A 340 8.42 6.50 -28.61
C ALA A 340 8.52 5.14 -29.30
N SER A 341 8.51 4.04 -28.56
CA SER A 341 8.76 2.67 -29.07
C SER A 341 7.49 1.88 -29.32
N ASN A 342 6.40 2.16 -28.61
CA ASN A 342 5.14 1.43 -28.72
C ASN A 342 4.02 2.34 -29.25
N PRO A 343 3.58 2.18 -30.50
CA PRO A 343 2.49 2.99 -31.08
C PRO A 343 1.14 2.77 -30.37
N ASN A 344 0.98 1.66 -29.63
CA ASN A 344 -0.23 1.36 -28.86
C ASN A 344 -0.26 2.09 -27.51
N CYS A 345 0.84 2.74 -27.10
CA CYS A 345 0.84 3.52 -25.86
C CYS A 345 -0.15 4.70 -25.96
N PRO A 346 -1.06 4.86 -25.01
CA PRO A 346 -1.98 5.99 -24.98
C PRO A 346 -1.20 7.32 -25.02
N ARG A 347 -1.53 8.15 -25.98
CA ARG A 347 -0.88 9.46 -26.21
C ARG A 347 -1.76 10.61 -25.76
N ASN A 348 -2.26 10.55 -24.55
CA ASN A 348 -2.89 11.71 -23.95
C ASN A 348 -1.78 12.68 -23.60
N ASP A 349 -1.58 13.67 -24.48
CA ASP A 349 -0.41 14.55 -24.43
C ASP A 349 -0.55 15.66 -23.38
N SER A 350 -1.72 15.81 -22.77
CA SER A 350 -1.92 16.72 -21.66
C SER A 350 -1.60 16.00 -20.35
N ILE A 351 -0.59 16.52 -19.67
CA ILE A 351 -0.27 16.13 -18.29
C ILE A 351 -1.50 16.27 -17.37
N TYR A 352 -2.34 17.27 -17.66
CA TYR A 352 -3.56 17.58 -16.93
C TYR A 352 -4.64 16.53 -17.16
N ASP A 353 -4.84 16.04 -18.39
CA ASP A 353 -5.86 15.04 -18.71
C ASP A 353 -5.62 13.71 -17.98
N ARG A 354 -4.35 13.32 -17.79
CA ARG A 354 -4.01 12.10 -17.05
C ARG A 354 -3.96 12.28 -15.52
N LEU A 355 -3.67 13.49 -15.08
CA LEU A 355 -3.60 13.83 -13.67
C LEU A 355 -4.98 14.13 -13.09
N GLU A 356 -5.91 14.61 -13.93
CA GLU A 356 -7.26 15.03 -13.51
C GLU A 356 -8.34 13.99 -13.82
N ASN A 357 -8.15 13.14 -14.82
CA ASN A 357 -9.10 12.09 -15.21
C ASN A 357 -8.68 10.74 -14.63
N ASP A 358 -9.00 10.53 -13.39
CA ASP A 358 -9.10 9.18 -12.85
C ASP A 358 -10.43 8.60 -13.33
N PRO A 359 -10.45 7.46 -14.04
CA PRO A 359 -11.71 6.84 -14.46
C PRO A 359 -12.47 6.17 -13.31
N SER A 360 -11.91 6.16 -12.10
CA SER A 360 -12.57 5.64 -10.89
C SER A 360 -13.52 6.66 -10.29
#